data_fd833c51da1b208689324ff91420b0a9
#
_entry.id   fd833c51da1b208689324ff91420b0a9
#
_cell.length_a   1.000
_cell.length_b   1.000
_cell.length_c   1.000
_cell.angle_alpha   90.00
_cell.angle_beta   90.00
_cell.angle_gamma   90.00
#
_symmetry.space_group_name_H-M   'P 1'
#
loop_
_entity.id
_entity.type
_entity.pdbx_description
1 polymer ?
#
loop_
_entity_poly.entity_id
_entity_poly.type
_entity_poly.pdbx_seq_one_letter_code
_entity_poly.pdbx_strand_id
1 'polypeptide(L)'
;MIEGLDNPRLDELYPMEVGELRDGVELIRGASHPFELDSFLAGMQTPVFFGSGINNFGVQEILEALVQWAPPPQPRDAGARMVQPTEKAFTGFVFKIQANMDPKHRDRIAFLRVCSGMYESGMKVRHLRLNRDMKLGNALTFMANERVASERAFAGDIIGIHNHGQLQIGDTLTEGETLGFKGIPYFAPELFRYARARDPMKAKQLQKGLEQLGEEGAIQVLQTPTGRLLLGAVGVLQFEIVAHRLQTEYQVDALYDPADIQTARWLAFPDDATRKRFERDQQMRLASDVDGNPVYLANSRYNLQVTMEDWPDVGFIATREHGQRLEQG
;
A
#
# COMPACT_ATOMS: atom_id res chain seq x y z
N MET A 1 24.67 -9.61 -28.89
CA MET A 1 23.31 -10.09 -28.62
C MET A 1 22.93 -11.04 -29.76
N ILE A 2 22.19 -12.10 -29.50
CA ILE A 2 21.66 -13.01 -30.53
C ILE A 2 20.18 -12.71 -30.66
N GLU A 3 19.73 -12.34 -31.83
CA GLU A 3 18.33 -12.00 -32.09
C GLU A 3 17.63 -13.14 -32.84
N GLY A 4 16.41 -13.44 -32.43
CA GLY A 4 15.53 -14.44 -33.05
C GLY A 4 15.79 -15.86 -32.53
N LEU A 5 14.71 -16.59 -32.28
CA LEU A 5 14.74 -17.99 -31.82
C LEU A 5 15.29 -18.96 -32.86
N ASP A 6 15.19 -18.61 -34.14
CA ASP A 6 15.65 -19.43 -35.27
C ASP A 6 17.10 -19.13 -35.66
N ASN A 7 17.80 -18.31 -34.88
CA ASN A 7 19.18 -17.96 -35.17
C ASN A 7 20.11 -19.17 -34.97
N PRO A 8 20.87 -19.60 -36.02
CA PRO A 8 21.73 -20.81 -35.98
C PRO A 8 22.80 -20.78 -34.87
N ARG A 9 23.22 -19.58 -34.47
CA ARG A 9 24.20 -19.44 -33.40
C ARG A 9 23.68 -19.91 -32.03
N LEU A 10 22.36 -20.00 -31.83
CA LEU A 10 21.78 -20.59 -30.63
C LEU A 10 22.05 -22.09 -30.57
N ASP A 11 21.92 -22.79 -31.72
CA ASP A 11 22.17 -24.21 -31.82
C ASP A 11 23.67 -24.54 -31.60
N GLU A 12 24.56 -23.62 -32.01
CA GLU A 12 26.03 -23.79 -31.79
C GLU A 12 26.42 -23.55 -30.33
N LEU A 13 25.83 -22.57 -29.67
CA LEU A 13 26.21 -22.14 -28.31
C LEU A 13 25.47 -22.92 -27.21
N TYR A 14 24.22 -23.31 -27.47
CA TYR A 14 23.30 -23.90 -26.50
C TYR A 14 22.56 -25.11 -27.07
N PRO A 15 23.29 -26.14 -27.59
CA PRO A 15 22.69 -27.25 -28.33
C PRO A 15 21.71 -28.10 -27.52
N MET A 16 21.86 -28.10 -26.18
CA MET A 16 20.98 -28.87 -25.29
C MET A 16 19.72 -28.07 -24.88
N GLU A 17 19.85 -26.79 -24.71
CA GLU A 17 18.80 -25.92 -24.12
C GLU A 17 17.91 -25.28 -25.18
N VAL A 18 18.42 -25.10 -26.40
CA VAL A 18 17.69 -24.34 -27.44
C VAL A 18 16.43 -25.06 -27.91
N GLY A 19 16.42 -26.38 -27.93
CA GLY A 19 15.25 -27.18 -28.27
C GLY A 19 14.12 -26.95 -27.25
N GLU A 20 14.44 -27.12 -25.99
CA GLU A 20 13.47 -26.88 -24.88
C GLU A 20 12.96 -25.45 -24.86
N LEU A 21 13.83 -24.47 -25.14
CA LEU A 21 13.44 -23.07 -25.25
C LEU A 21 12.43 -22.82 -26.38
N ARG A 22 12.69 -23.41 -27.58
CA ARG A 22 11.78 -23.28 -28.74
C ARG A 22 10.44 -23.93 -28.46
N ASP A 23 10.42 -25.14 -27.93
CA ASP A 23 9.20 -25.86 -27.56
C ASP A 23 8.40 -25.07 -26.52
N GLY A 24 9.07 -24.52 -25.49
CA GLY A 24 8.43 -23.67 -24.48
C GLY A 24 7.81 -22.40 -25.04
N VAL A 25 8.51 -21.73 -25.96
CA VAL A 25 7.97 -20.51 -26.62
C VAL A 25 6.81 -20.86 -27.55
N GLU A 26 6.86 -21.97 -28.28
CA GLU A 26 5.75 -22.42 -29.13
C GLU A 26 4.52 -22.75 -28.29
N LEU A 27 4.70 -23.43 -27.16
CA LEU A 27 3.62 -23.70 -26.22
C LEU A 27 2.96 -22.41 -25.69
N ILE A 28 3.76 -21.42 -25.30
CA ILE A 28 3.26 -20.14 -24.81
C ILE A 28 2.51 -19.40 -25.92
N ARG A 29 3.04 -19.37 -27.14
CA ARG A 29 2.38 -18.75 -28.30
C ARG A 29 1.04 -19.40 -28.63
N GLY A 30 0.92 -20.72 -28.43
CA GLY A 30 -0.32 -21.45 -28.62
C GLY A 30 -1.34 -21.27 -27.49
N ALA A 31 -0.89 -21.01 -26.28
CA ALA A 31 -1.72 -20.91 -25.08
C ALA A 31 -2.05 -19.47 -24.66
N SER A 32 -1.34 -18.46 -25.18
CA SER A 32 -1.48 -17.06 -24.80
C SER A 32 -1.86 -16.18 -26.00
N HIS A 33 -2.40 -15.01 -25.70
CA HIS A 33 -2.67 -13.99 -26.72
C HIS A 33 -1.39 -13.22 -27.07
N PRO A 34 -1.22 -12.77 -28.33
CA PRO A 34 -0.14 -11.87 -28.70
C PRO A 34 -0.22 -10.57 -27.90
N PHE A 35 0.92 -9.93 -27.68
CA PHE A 35 0.95 -8.64 -27.01
C PHE A 35 0.30 -7.56 -27.90
N GLU A 36 -0.63 -6.83 -27.30
CA GLU A 36 -1.30 -5.69 -27.92
C GLU A 36 -1.20 -4.47 -27.00
N LEU A 37 -0.65 -3.36 -27.53
CA LEU A 37 -0.41 -2.15 -26.76
C LEU A 37 -1.71 -1.58 -26.16
N ASP A 38 -2.80 -1.58 -26.91
CA ASP A 38 -4.09 -1.07 -26.41
C ASP A 38 -4.63 -1.92 -25.25
N SER A 39 -4.46 -3.23 -25.31
CA SER A 39 -4.82 -4.15 -24.23
C SER A 39 -3.94 -3.96 -22.98
N PHE A 40 -2.65 -3.69 -23.19
CA PHE A 40 -1.74 -3.33 -22.08
C PHE A 40 -2.15 -1.99 -21.44
N LEU A 41 -2.39 -0.95 -22.25
CA LEU A 41 -2.82 0.37 -21.75
C LEU A 41 -4.17 0.33 -21.05
N ALA A 42 -5.06 -0.58 -21.46
CA ALA A 42 -6.33 -0.84 -20.77
C ALA A 42 -6.19 -1.70 -19.50
N GLY A 43 -4.98 -2.18 -19.17
CA GLY A 43 -4.72 -3.05 -18.01
C GLY A 43 -5.18 -4.49 -18.17
N MET A 44 -5.48 -4.94 -19.39
CA MET A 44 -5.94 -6.29 -19.71
C MET A 44 -4.80 -7.27 -20.00
N GLN A 45 -3.60 -6.76 -20.28
CA GLN A 45 -2.39 -7.54 -20.50
C GLN A 45 -1.23 -7.00 -19.67
N THR A 46 -0.33 -7.91 -19.27
CA THR A 46 0.93 -7.58 -18.61
C THR A 46 2.08 -8.19 -19.39
N PRO A 47 2.95 -7.38 -20.02
CA PRO A 47 4.14 -7.90 -20.69
C PRO A 47 5.14 -8.44 -19.65
N VAL A 48 5.79 -9.54 -19.98
CA VAL A 48 6.80 -10.19 -19.12
C VAL A 48 8.15 -10.12 -19.81
N PHE A 49 9.16 -9.62 -19.09
CA PHE A 49 10.54 -9.54 -19.53
C PHE A 49 11.40 -10.42 -18.63
N PHE A 50 12.31 -11.16 -19.23
CA PHE A 50 13.32 -11.92 -18.50
C PHE A 50 14.62 -11.15 -18.49
N GLY A 51 15.18 -10.93 -17.30
CA GLY A 51 16.39 -10.16 -17.19
C GLY A 51 17.18 -10.41 -15.91
N SER A 52 18.38 -9.89 -15.85
CA SER A 52 19.25 -9.91 -14.68
C SER A 52 19.90 -8.54 -14.50
N GLY A 53 19.50 -7.82 -13.46
CA GLY A 53 20.08 -6.52 -13.14
C GLY A 53 21.57 -6.59 -12.79
N ILE A 54 22.03 -7.70 -12.17
CA ILE A 54 23.45 -7.91 -11.83
C ILE A 54 24.30 -8.08 -13.09
N ASN A 55 23.75 -8.77 -14.11
CA ASN A 55 24.46 -9.05 -15.35
C ASN A 55 24.13 -8.06 -16.48
N ASN A 56 23.33 -7.03 -16.22
CA ASN A 56 22.83 -6.09 -17.21
C ASN A 56 22.15 -6.76 -18.41
N PHE A 57 21.54 -7.93 -18.21
CA PHE A 57 20.82 -8.65 -19.25
C PHE A 57 19.35 -8.28 -19.23
N GLY A 58 18.75 -7.97 -20.39
CA GLY A 58 17.33 -7.63 -20.54
C GLY A 58 16.94 -6.25 -19.99
N VAL A 59 17.89 -5.46 -19.46
CA VAL A 59 17.63 -4.13 -18.88
C VAL A 59 17.28 -3.11 -19.96
N GLN A 60 17.98 -3.17 -21.09
CA GLN A 60 17.75 -2.24 -22.21
C GLN A 60 16.35 -2.41 -22.77
N GLU A 61 15.90 -3.65 -22.95
CA GLU A 61 14.57 -3.99 -23.48
C GLU A 61 13.45 -3.45 -22.59
N ILE A 62 13.63 -3.52 -21.25
CA ILE A 62 12.67 -2.93 -20.30
C ILE A 62 12.65 -1.40 -20.42
N LEU A 63 13.83 -0.76 -20.53
CA LEU A 63 13.91 0.69 -20.66
C LEU A 63 13.30 1.17 -21.99
N GLU A 64 13.54 0.48 -23.08
CA GLU A 64 12.93 0.78 -24.38
C GLU A 64 11.41 0.62 -24.33
N ALA A 65 10.92 -0.46 -23.74
CA ALA A 65 9.48 -0.68 -23.53
C ALA A 65 8.85 0.44 -22.68
N LEU A 66 9.53 0.84 -21.60
CA LEU A 66 9.08 1.94 -20.75
C LEU A 66 8.94 3.25 -21.55
N VAL A 67 9.94 3.59 -22.38
CA VAL A 67 9.92 4.80 -23.21
C VAL A 67 8.82 4.76 -24.27
N GLN A 68 8.57 3.58 -24.86
CA GLN A 68 7.61 3.42 -25.96
C GLN A 68 6.16 3.26 -25.47
N TRP A 69 5.95 2.61 -24.31
CA TRP A 69 4.62 2.16 -23.88
C TRP A 69 4.08 2.88 -22.65
N ALA A 70 4.93 3.56 -21.86
CA ALA A 70 4.43 4.26 -20.68
C ALA A 70 3.49 5.41 -21.08
N PRO A 71 2.23 5.42 -20.61
CA PRO A 71 1.30 6.50 -20.92
C PRO A 71 1.68 7.78 -20.17
N PRO A 72 1.32 8.96 -20.68
CA PRO A 72 1.37 10.20 -19.92
C PRO A 72 0.45 10.10 -18.68
N PRO A 73 0.56 11.04 -17.73
CA PRO A 73 -0.35 11.07 -16.59
C PRO A 73 -1.81 10.99 -17.01
N GLN A 74 -2.54 10.04 -16.43
CA GLN A 74 -3.93 9.76 -16.80
C GLN A 74 -4.89 10.47 -15.86
N PRO A 75 -6.14 10.76 -16.32
CA PRO A 75 -7.19 11.27 -15.46
C PRO A 75 -7.46 10.37 -14.26
N ARG A 76 -7.81 10.96 -13.12
CA ARG A 76 -8.12 10.22 -11.90
C ARG A 76 -9.54 10.46 -11.43
N ASP A 77 -10.19 9.36 -11.02
CA ASP A 77 -11.51 9.39 -10.43
C ASP A 77 -11.46 9.99 -9.01
N ALA A 78 -12.17 11.08 -8.82
CA ALA A 78 -12.32 11.76 -7.52
C ALA A 78 -13.75 11.60 -6.95
N GLY A 79 -14.43 10.52 -7.34
CA GLY A 79 -15.80 10.22 -6.88
C GLY A 79 -16.85 11.12 -7.54
N ALA A 80 -16.80 12.41 -7.32
CA ALA A 80 -17.74 13.37 -7.90
C ALA A 80 -17.46 13.65 -9.40
N ARG A 81 -16.21 13.55 -9.83
CA ARG A 81 -15.77 13.79 -11.21
C ARG A 81 -14.40 13.20 -11.50
N MET A 82 -14.06 13.12 -12.80
CA MET A 82 -12.70 12.85 -13.24
C MET A 82 -11.87 14.14 -13.16
N VAL A 83 -10.69 14.06 -12.55
CA VAL A 83 -9.69 15.14 -12.52
C VAL A 83 -8.70 14.92 -13.66
N GLN A 84 -8.57 15.93 -14.52
CA GLN A 84 -7.66 15.88 -15.66
C GLN A 84 -6.26 16.39 -15.24
N PRO A 85 -5.17 15.76 -15.69
CA PRO A 85 -3.81 16.22 -15.39
C PRO A 85 -3.53 17.65 -15.89
N THR A 86 -4.26 18.09 -16.91
CA THR A 86 -4.11 19.41 -17.55
C THR A 86 -4.87 20.53 -16.85
N GLU A 87 -5.61 20.25 -15.78
CA GLU A 87 -6.31 21.27 -15.01
C GLU A 87 -5.32 22.20 -14.32
N LYS A 88 -5.69 23.47 -14.17
CA LYS A 88 -4.82 24.49 -13.57
C LYS A 88 -4.77 24.41 -12.04
N ALA A 89 -5.89 24.03 -11.42
CA ALA A 89 -5.98 23.92 -9.97
C ALA A 89 -5.16 22.71 -9.48
N PHE A 90 -4.38 22.93 -8.41
CA PHE A 90 -3.61 21.86 -7.81
C PHE A 90 -4.51 20.85 -7.12
N THR A 91 -4.25 19.58 -7.39
CA THR A 91 -4.72 18.46 -6.59
C THR A 91 -3.60 17.44 -6.39
N GLY A 92 -3.54 16.86 -5.20
CA GLY A 92 -2.53 15.86 -4.86
C GLY A 92 -3.11 14.73 -3.99
N PHE A 93 -2.50 13.57 -4.11
CA PHE A 93 -2.91 12.35 -3.42
C PHE A 93 -1.73 11.72 -2.69
N VAL A 94 -1.87 11.52 -1.38
CA VAL A 94 -0.87 10.85 -0.55
C VAL A 94 -1.05 9.33 -0.70
N PHE A 95 -0.08 8.67 -1.31
CA PHE A 95 -0.18 7.22 -1.57
C PHE A 95 0.76 6.38 -0.71
N LYS A 96 1.74 6.99 -0.04
CA LYS A 96 2.69 6.30 0.81
C LYS A 96 3.18 7.21 1.93
N ILE A 97 3.42 6.63 3.09
CA ILE A 97 4.18 7.26 4.17
C ILE A 97 5.36 6.37 4.48
N GLN A 98 6.52 6.96 4.72
CA GLN A 98 7.71 6.25 5.15
C GLN A 98 8.41 7.03 6.25
N ALA A 99 8.66 6.36 7.38
CA ALA A 99 9.47 6.90 8.46
C ALA A 99 10.93 6.44 8.34
N ASN A 100 11.83 7.16 9.00
CA ASN A 100 13.22 6.77 9.20
C ASN A 100 13.97 6.40 7.92
N MET A 101 13.67 7.09 6.80
CA MET A 101 14.41 6.88 5.54
C MET A 101 15.90 7.19 5.68
N ASP A 102 16.25 8.13 6.56
CA ASP A 102 17.62 8.42 6.95
C ASP A 102 17.84 7.90 8.38
N PRO A 103 18.74 6.91 8.60
CA PRO A 103 19.03 6.40 9.93
C PRO A 103 19.51 7.46 10.94
N LYS A 104 20.03 8.60 10.43
CA LYS A 104 20.52 9.72 11.25
C LYS A 104 19.41 10.70 11.64
N HIS A 105 18.30 10.70 10.92
CA HIS A 105 17.19 11.62 11.12
C HIS A 105 15.88 10.82 11.26
N ARG A 106 15.22 10.99 12.41
CA ARG A 106 13.87 10.42 12.63
C ARG A 106 12.83 11.29 11.92
N ASP A 107 12.84 11.25 10.59
CA ASP A 107 11.89 11.95 9.76
C ASP A 107 10.78 11.01 9.25
N ARG A 108 9.64 11.58 8.96
CA ARG A 108 8.54 10.92 8.27
C ARG A 108 8.26 11.70 7.00
N ILE A 109 8.22 11.01 5.88
CA ILE A 109 7.92 11.59 4.58
C ILE A 109 6.60 11.03 4.07
N ALA A 110 5.69 11.92 3.72
CA ALA A 110 4.49 11.57 2.96
C ALA A 110 4.80 11.74 1.46
N PHE A 111 4.67 10.67 0.70
CA PHE A 111 4.80 10.69 -0.75
C PHE A 111 3.47 11.07 -1.36
N LEU A 112 3.48 12.19 -2.05
CA LEU A 112 2.34 12.79 -2.69
C LEU A 112 2.53 12.76 -4.21
N ARG A 113 1.54 12.21 -4.93
CA ARG A 113 1.44 12.35 -6.37
C ARG A 113 0.66 13.61 -6.69
N VAL A 114 1.21 14.48 -7.51
CA VAL A 114 0.49 15.61 -8.08
C VAL A 114 -0.44 15.05 -9.16
N CYS A 115 -1.75 15.24 -8.99
CA CYS A 115 -2.77 14.73 -9.91
C CYS A 115 -3.19 15.75 -10.96
N SER A 116 -3.19 17.03 -10.61
CA SER A 116 -3.45 18.16 -11.52
C SER A 116 -2.75 19.42 -11.03
N GLY A 117 -2.64 20.41 -11.91
CA GLY A 117 -2.05 21.70 -11.61
C GLY A 117 -0.56 21.63 -11.31
N MET A 118 -0.10 22.55 -10.47
CA MET A 118 1.31 22.70 -10.12
C MET A 118 1.45 22.89 -8.60
N TYR A 119 2.32 22.10 -8.00
CA TYR A 119 2.80 22.36 -6.64
C TYR A 119 3.81 23.50 -6.65
N GLU A 120 3.67 24.44 -5.73
CA GLU A 120 4.70 25.44 -5.37
C GLU A 120 5.01 25.36 -3.87
N SER A 121 6.29 25.51 -3.53
CA SER A 121 6.71 25.50 -2.13
C SER A 121 6.01 26.58 -1.33
N GLY A 122 5.42 26.20 -0.19
CA GLY A 122 4.70 27.10 0.70
C GLY A 122 3.26 27.40 0.29
N MET A 123 2.74 26.79 -0.77
CA MET A 123 1.34 26.96 -1.18
C MET A 123 0.36 26.52 -0.10
N LYS A 124 -0.82 27.14 -0.09
CA LYS A 124 -1.90 26.81 0.81
C LYS A 124 -2.86 25.83 0.13
N VAL A 125 -3.14 24.71 0.79
CA VAL A 125 -4.05 23.69 0.28
C VAL A 125 -5.10 23.33 1.31
N ARG A 126 -6.24 22.84 0.84
CA ARG A 126 -7.29 22.24 1.64
C ARG A 126 -6.96 20.77 1.87
N HIS A 127 -6.87 20.36 3.12
CA HIS A 127 -6.78 18.97 3.54
C HIS A 127 -8.19 18.44 3.77
N LEU A 128 -8.66 17.54 2.91
CA LEU A 128 -10.06 17.10 2.94
C LEU A 128 -10.44 16.34 4.21
N ARG A 129 -9.71 15.28 4.55
CA ARG A 129 -10.01 14.47 5.73
C ARG A 129 -10.07 15.29 7.02
N LEU A 130 -9.16 16.26 7.20
CA LEU A 130 -9.15 17.14 8.39
C LEU A 130 -10.04 18.36 8.24
N ASN A 131 -10.66 18.55 7.07
CA ASN A 131 -11.53 19.70 6.73
C ASN A 131 -10.91 21.05 7.07
N ARG A 132 -9.62 21.24 6.86
CA ARG A 132 -8.89 22.47 7.17
C ARG A 132 -7.85 22.79 6.12
N ASP A 133 -7.47 24.07 6.10
CA ASP A 133 -6.36 24.52 5.27
C ASP A 133 -5.03 24.21 5.96
N MET A 134 -4.03 23.86 5.15
CA MET A 134 -2.65 23.68 5.58
C MET A 134 -1.67 24.25 4.56
N LYS A 135 -0.46 24.55 5.02
CA LYS A 135 0.63 24.99 4.16
C LYS A 135 1.49 23.78 3.80
N LEU A 136 1.73 23.56 2.51
CA LEU A 136 2.69 22.57 2.07
C LEU A 136 4.10 23.19 2.17
N GLY A 137 4.95 22.57 2.98
CA GLY A 137 6.36 22.95 3.11
C GLY A 137 7.17 22.60 1.87
N ASN A 138 8.49 22.75 1.96
CA ASN A 138 9.39 22.36 0.88
C ASN A 138 9.21 20.90 0.52
N ALA A 139 9.00 20.64 -0.76
CA ALA A 139 8.98 19.30 -1.29
C ALA A 139 10.38 18.74 -1.48
N LEU A 140 10.48 17.43 -1.39
CA LEU A 140 11.67 16.67 -1.69
C LEU A 140 11.40 15.83 -2.94
N THR A 141 12.34 15.84 -3.87
CA THR A 141 12.44 14.85 -4.95
C THR A 141 13.57 13.89 -4.63
N PHE A 142 13.44 12.67 -5.10
CA PHE A 142 14.38 11.59 -4.80
C PHE A 142 15.03 11.13 -6.10
N MET A 143 16.36 11.20 -6.15
CA MET A 143 17.15 10.65 -7.24
C MET A 143 18.18 9.69 -6.65
N ALA A 144 17.99 8.41 -6.82
CA ALA A 144 18.76 7.37 -6.14
C ALA A 144 18.77 7.58 -4.61
N ASN A 145 19.91 7.85 -4.02
CA ASN A 145 20.08 8.11 -2.58
C ASN A 145 20.06 9.60 -2.21
N GLU A 146 19.93 10.48 -3.19
CA GLU A 146 19.97 11.92 -2.96
C GLU A 146 18.56 12.48 -2.78
N ARG A 147 18.43 13.41 -1.84
CA ARG A 147 17.22 14.20 -1.60
C ARG A 147 17.47 15.61 -2.09
N VAL A 148 16.72 16.04 -3.07
CA VAL A 148 16.82 17.39 -3.61
C VAL A 148 15.55 18.15 -3.28
N ALA A 149 15.69 19.35 -2.74
CA ALA A 149 14.54 20.23 -2.54
C ALA A 149 13.98 20.66 -3.90
N SER A 150 12.67 20.55 -4.05
CA SER A 150 11.97 20.97 -5.25
C SER A 150 11.02 22.12 -4.91
N GLU A 151 11.16 23.23 -5.64
CA GLU A 151 10.26 24.37 -5.49
C GLU A 151 8.96 24.19 -6.25
N ARG A 152 8.95 23.40 -7.32
CA ARG A 152 7.80 23.14 -8.19
C ARG A 152 7.71 21.68 -8.59
N ALA A 153 6.48 21.21 -8.75
CA ALA A 153 6.18 19.91 -9.32
C ALA A 153 4.86 19.95 -10.09
N PHE A 154 4.75 19.12 -11.11
CA PHE A 154 3.64 19.13 -12.06
C PHE A 154 2.83 17.83 -11.98
N ALA A 155 1.66 17.82 -12.63
CA ALA A 155 0.83 16.64 -12.72
C ALA A 155 1.62 15.42 -13.23
N GLY A 156 1.58 14.32 -12.46
CA GLY A 156 2.35 13.11 -12.68
C GLY A 156 3.59 12.97 -11.80
N ASP A 157 4.14 14.09 -11.30
CA ASP A 157 5.30 14.05 -10.40
C ASP A 157 4.94 13.48 -9.04
N ILE A 158 5.95 12.87 -8.43
CA ILE A 158 5.90 12.39 -7.04
C ILE A 158 6.87 13.24 -6.22
N ILE A 159 6.33 13.84 -5.16
CA ILE A 159 7.10 14.65 -4.22
C ILE A 159 6.97 14.11 -2.80
N GLY A 160 8.03 14.25 -2.02
CA GLY A 160 8.03 13.95 -0.59
C GLY A 160 7.75 15.20 0.23
N ILE A 161 6.79 15.13 1.12
CA ILE A 161 6.46 16.20 2.07
C ILE A 161 6.82 15.74 3.47
N HIS A 162 7.55 16.57 4.24
CA HIS A 162 7.80 16.27 5.65
C HIS A 162 6.48 16.16 6.41
N ASN A 163 6.27 15.01 7.04
CA ASN A 163 5.02 14.69 7.73
C ASN A 163 5.22 14.65 9.26
N HIS A 164 4.65 15.61 9.95
CA HIS A 164 4.61 15.65 11.41
C HIS A 164 3.41 14.89 12.01
N GLY A 165 2.91 13.86 11.31
CA GLY A 165 1.78 13.04 11.76
C GLY A 165 0.41 13.54 11.31
N GLN A 166 0.34 14.54 10.44
CA GLN A 166 -0.92 15.09 9.94
C GLN A 166 -1.43 14.40 8.68
N LEU A 167 -0.51 14.01 7.79
CA LEU A 167 -0.83 13.33 6.55
C LEU A 167 -0.90 11.82 6.76
N GLN A 168 -1.90 11.19 6.16
CA GLN A 168 -2.11 9.73 6.12
C GLN A 168 -2.21 9.26 4.68
N ILE A 169 -1.97 7.95 4.47
CA ILE A 169 -2.20 7.32 3.16
C ILE A 169 -3.69 7.48 2.83
N GLY A 170 -3.98 7.87 1.58
CA GLY A 170 -5.33 8.15 1.11
C GLY A 170 -5.75 9.63 1.21
N ASP A 171 -4.96 10.48 1.88
CA ASP A 171 -5.28 11.90 1.97
C ASP A 171 -5.27 12.59 0.61
N THR A 172 -6.31 13.38 0.37
CA THR A 172 -6.42 14.27 -0.78
C THR A 172 -6.20 15.71 -0.35
N LEU A 173 -5.36 16.41 -1.10
CA LEU A 173 -5.04 17.82 -0.93
C LEU A 173 -5.45 18.58 -2.20
N THR A 174 -6.15 19.70 -2.04
CA THR A 174 -6.66 20.48 -3.18
C THR A 174 -6.43 21.98 -2.99
N GLU A 175 -6.49 22.72 -4.08
CA GLU A 175 -6.48 24.19 -4.06
C GLU A 175 -7.92 24.75 -3.90
N GLY A 176 -8.65 24.24 -2.87
CA GLY A 176 -9.95 24.75 -2.44
C GLY A 176 -11.17 23.94 -2.87
N GLU A 177 -11.07 23.08 -3.86
CA GLU A 177 -12.18 22.22 -4.28
C GLU A 177 -12.41 21.08 -3.28
N THR A 178 -13.68 20.77 -2.99
CA THR A 178 -14.04 19.63 -2.14
C THR A 178 -14.26 18.40 -2.99
N LEU A 179 -13.18 17.66 -3.27
CA LEU A 179 -13.19 16.39 -3.97
C LEU A 179 -12.19 15.43 -3.30
N GLY A 180 -12.50 14.14 -3.27
CA GLY A 180 -11.63 13.11 -2.71
C GLY A 180 -11.30 12.04 -3.74
N PHE A 181 -10.02 11.76 -3.94
CA PHE A 181 -9.62 10.62 -4.75
C PHE A 181 -9.96 9.32 -4.05
N LYS A 182 -10.33 8.29 -4.82
CA LYS A 182 -10.47 6.93 -4.29
C LYS A 182 -9.15 6.50 -3.66
N GLY A 183 -9.25 5.99 -2.44
CA GLY A 183 -8.11 5.57 -1.65
C GLY A 183 -7.44 4.29 -2.17
N ILE A 184 -6.33 3.95 -1.53
CA ILE A 184 -5.63 2.69 -1.80
C ILE A 184 -6.38 1.58 -1.07
N PRO A 185 -6.70 0.46 -1.74
CA PRO A 185 -7.37 -0.67 -1.08
C PRO A 185 -6.55 -1.21 0.09
N TYR A 186 -7.20 -1.42 1.21
CA TYR A 186 -6.64 -2.01 2.41
C TYR A 186 -7.39 -3.31 2.69
N PHE A 187 -6.73 -4.44 2.45
CA PHE A 187 -7.32 -5.76 2.55
C PHE A 187 -7.27 -6.28 3.97
N ALA A 188 -8.31 -7.01 4.38
CA ALA A 188 -8.28 -7.73 5.65
C ALA A 188 -7.12 -8.75 5.64
N PRO A 189 -6.36 -8.87 6.75
CA PRO A 189 -5.22 -9.77 6.80
C PRO A 189 -5.65 -11.24 6.82
N GLU A 190 -4.74 -12.11 6.37
CA GLU A 190 -4.95 -13.56 6.34
C GLU A 190 -3.99 -14.32 7.27
N LEU A 191 -2.93 -13.64 7.72
CA LEU A 191 -1.93 -14.21 8.63
C LEU A 191 -1.86 -13.37 9.89
N PHE A 192 -1.86 -14.04 11.05
CA PHE A 192 -1.90 -13.35 12.33
C PHE A 192 -0.83 -13.86 13.28
N ARG A 193 -0.18 -12.93 14.00
CA ARG A 193 0.77 -13.24 15.06
C ARG A 193 0.66 -12.20 16.18
N TYR A 194 0.75 -12.65 17.42
CA TYR A 194 0.93 -11.73 18.54
C TYR A 194 2.37 -11.26 18.60
N ALA A 195 2.56 -9.94 18.82
CA ALA A 195 3.88 -9.36 18.97
C ALA A 195 4.15 -9.03 20.45
N ARG A 196 5.35 -9.36 20.90
CA ARG A 196 5.86 -8.93 22.20
C ARG A 196 7.35 -8.58 22.11
N ALA A 197 7.81 -7.69 22.95
CA ALA A 197 9.24 -7.42 23.06
C ALA A 197 9.95 -8.60 23.76
N ARG A 198 11.14 -8.98 23.25
CA ARG A 198 12.01 -9.96 23.94
C ARG A 198 12.40 -9.44 25.31
N ASP A 199 12.73 -8.16 25.41
CA ASP A 199 12.99 -7.44 26.67
C ASP A 199 11.71 -6.68 27.09
N PRO A 200 11.07 -7.05 28.21
CA PRO A 200 9.85 -6.38 28.67
C PRO A 200 10.02 -4.86 28.89
N MET A 201 11.23 -4.39 29.19
CA MET A 201 11.51 -2.96 29.36
C MET A 201 11.34 -2.16 28.07
N LYS A 202 11.39 -2.83 26.93
CA LYS A 202 11.22 -2.24 25.58
C LYS A 202 9.79 -2.31 25.06
N ALA A 203 8.80 -2.71 25.86
CA ALA A 203 7.41 -2.84 25.44
C ALA A 203 6.84 -1.53 24.85
N LYS A 204 7.13 -0.37 25.44
CA LYS A 204 6.71 0.93 24.90
C LYS A 204 7.36 1.27 23.56
N GLN A 205 8.63 0.88 23.37
CA GLN A 205 9.33 1.07 22.09
C GLN A 205 8.74 0.17 21.02
N LEU A 206 8.41 -1.10 21.36
CA LEU A 206 7.71 -2.01 20.46
C LEU A 206 6.37 -1.43 20.01
N GLN A 207 5.54 -0.99 20.96
CA GLN A 207 4.25 -0.40 20.65
C GLN A 207 4.39 0.79 19.70
N LYS A 208 5.26 1.75 20.03
CA LYS A 208 5.52 2.92 19.18
C LYS A 208 6.02 2.54 17.78
N GLY A 209 6.95 1.57 17.70
CA GLY A 209 7.46 1.09 16.41
C GLY A 209 6.37 0.44 15.57
N LEU A 210 5.54 -0.40 16.18
CA LEU A 210 4.44 -1.05 15.48
C LEU A 210 3.36 -0.06 15.04
N GLU A 211 2.99 0.92 15.88
CA GLU A 211 2.05 1.99 15.51
C GLU A 211 2.54 2.74 14.26
N GLN A 212 3.82 3.14 14.24
CA GLN A 212 4.40 3.85 13.09
C GLN A 212 4.47 2.98 11.82
N LEU A 213 4.87 1.71 11.97
CA LEU A 213 4.89 0.76 10.85
C LEU A 213 3.48 0.44 10.33
N GLY A 214 2.48 0.44 11.23
CA GLY A 214 1.07 0.31 10.86
C GLY A 214 0.56 1.52 10.08
N GLU A 215 0.89 2.73 10.51
CA GLU A 215 0.55 3.97 9.80
C GLU A 215 1.20 4.08 8.42
N GLU A 216 2.36 3.44 8.22
CA GLU A 216 3.02 3.30 6.92
C GLU A 216 2.37 2.23 6.03
N GLY A 217 1.45 1.43 6.56
CA GLY A 217 0.87 0.29 5.86
C GLY A 217 1.81 -0.92 5.71
N ALA A 218 2.94 -0.94 6.42
CA ALA A 218 3.89 -2.05 6.37
C ALA A 218 3.31 -3.35 6.95
N ILE A 219 2.44 -3.22 7.96
CA ILE A 219 1.71 -4.30 8.60
C ILE A 219 0.43 -3.76 9.22
N GLN A 220 -0.57 -4.60 9.42
CA GLN A 220 -1.75 -4.21 10.18
C GLN A 220 -1.52 -4.46 11.67
N VAL A 221 -1.76 -3.44 12.48
CA VAL A 221 -1.65 -3.54 13.94
C VAL A 221 -3.03 -3.46 14.53
N LEU A 222 -3.42 -4.51 15.23
CA LEU A 222 -4.72 -4.65 15.87
C LEU A 222 -4.52 -4.71 17.38
N GLN A 223 -5.23 -3.88 18.08
CA GLN A 223 -5.23 -3.87 19.55
C GLN A 223 -6.40 -4.70 20.06
N THR A 224 -6.10 -5.79 20.76
CA THR A 224 -7.11 -6.65 21.36
C THR A 224 -7.63 -6.09 22.69
N PRO A 225 -8.81 -6.49 23.16
CA PRO A 225 -9.36 -6.06 24.48
C PRO A 225 -8.44 -6.40 25.67
N THR A 226 -7.60 -7.41 25.51
CA THR A 226 -6.61 -7.81 26.53
C THR A 226 -5.34 -6.96 26.50
N GLY A 227 -5.26 -5.95 25.62
CA GLY A 227 -4.09 -5.10 25.46
C GLY A 227 -2.92 -5.76 24.70
N ARG A 228 -3.10 -6.98 24.18
CA ARG A 228 -2.08 -7.63 23.35
C ARG A 228 -2.07 -7.01 21.95
N LEU A 229 -0.88 -6.81 21.40
CA LEU A 229 -0.68 -6.36 20.03
C LEU A 229 -0.76 -7.56 19.09
N LEU A 230 -1.76 -7.57 18.23
CA LEU A 230 -1.95 -8.56 17.19
C LEU A 230 -1.54 -7.94 15.86
N LEU A 231 -0.64 -8.61 15.15
CA LEU A 231 -0.22 -8.21 13.81
C LEU A 231 -0.96 -9.03 12.78
N GLY A 232 -1.47 -8.34 11.77
CA GLY A 232 -2.10 -8.92 10.60
C GLY A 232 -1.31 -8.65 9.33
N ALA A 233 -1.08 -9.67 8.53
CA ALA A 233 -0.35 -9.59 7.27
C ALA A 233 -1.06 -10.32 6.14
N VAL A 234 -0.78 -9.94 4.91
CA VAL A 234 -1.20 -10.65 3.69
C VAL A 234 -0.16 -11.71 3.29
N GLY A 235 1.11 -11.49 3.64
CA GLY A 235 2.21 -12.40 3.33
C GLY A 235 3.20 -12.57 4.48
N VAL A 236 3.86 -13.73 4.54
CA VAL A 236 4.80 -14.08 5.63
C VAL A 236 5.98 -13.10 5.71
N LEU A 237 6.49 -12.63 4.57
CA LEU A 237 7.63 -11.70 4.50
C LEU A 237 7.37 -10.38 5.23
N GLN A 238 6.12 -9.95 5.37
CA GLN A 238 5.81 -8.71 6.11
C GLN A 238 6.24 -8.81 7.58
N PHE A 239 6.10 -9.97 8.22
CA PHE A 239 6.57 -10.17 9.60
C PHE A 239 8.09 -10.07 9.72
N GLU A 240 8.83 -10.62 8.75
CA GLU A 240 10.30 -10.58 8.73
C GLU A 240 10.82 -9.16 8.52
N ILE A 241 10.22 -8.43 7.55
CA ILE A 241 10.54 -7.03 7.29
C ILE A 241 10.27 -6.17 8.54
N VAL A 242 9.11 -6.37 9.18
CA VAL A 242 8.74 -5.63 10.39
C VAL A 242 9.69 -5.95 11.56
N ALA A 243 10.06 -7.22 11.75
CA ALA A 243 11.04 -7.60 12.78
C ALA A 243 12.40 -6.95 12.55
N HIS A 244 12.89 -6.98 11.30
CA HIS A 244 14.13 -6.31 10.91
C HIS A 244 14.09 -4.80 11.15
N ARG A 245 13.00 -4.13 10.74
CA ARG A 245 12.82 -2.69 10.94
C ARG A 245 12.70 -2.33 12.41
N LEU A 246 11.99 -3.12 13.21
CA LEU A 246 11.91 -2.92 14.67
C LEU A 246 13.30 -3.00 15.32
N GLN A 247 14.13 -3.93 14.87
CA GLN A 247 15.49 -4.07 15.39
C GLN A 247 16.38 -2.90 14.95
N THR A 248 16.39 -2.55 13.67
CA THR A 248 17.32 -1.56 13.11
C THR A 248 16.92 -0.12 13.39
N GLU A 249 15.62 0.21 13.32
CA GLU A 249 15.12 1.57 13.46
C GLU A 249 14.70 1.90 14.89
N TYR A 250 14.14 0.91 15.61
CA TYR A 250 13.60 1.10 16.97
C TYR A 250 14.42 0.40 18.06
N GLN A 251 15.44 -0.38 17.67
CA GLN A 251 16.31 -1.14 18.59
C GLN A 251 15.53 -2.08 19.51
N VAL A 252 14.49 -2.71 18.97
CA VAL A 252 13.61 -3.65 19.69
C VAL A 252 13.62 -4.99 18.99
N ASP A 253 14.00 -6.04 19.72
CA ASP A 253 13.80 -7.41 19.30
C ASP A 253 12.35 -7.81 19.55
N ALA A 254 11.60 -8.04 18.46
CA ALA A 254 10.24 -8.53 18.53
C ALA A 254 10.22 -10.06 18.47
N LEU A 255 9.38 -10.67 19.30
CA LEU A 255 9.04 -12.08 19.26
C LEU A 255 7.59 -12.21 18.78
N TYR A 256 7.36 -13.20 17.94
CA TYR A 256 6.04 -13.48 17.39
C TYR A 256 5.50 -14.80 17.92
N ASP A 257 4.37 -14.73 18.59
CA ASP A 257 3.67 -15.91 19.09
C ASP A 257 2.49 -16.24 18.15
N PRO A 258 2.15 -17.51 17.93
CA PRO A 258 1.01 -17.91 17.13
C PRO A 258 -0.29 -17.29 17.64
N ALA A 259 -1.19 -16.96 16.72
CA ALA A 259 -2.55 -16.54 17.02
C ALA A 259 -3.53 -17.54 16.42
N ASP A 260 -4.53 -17.96 17.21
CA ASP A 260 -5.63 -18.80 16.75
C ASP A 260 -6.70 -17.94 16.04
N ILE A 261 -6.29 -17.28 14.95
CA ILE A 261 -7.11 -16.40 14.14
C ILE A 261 -6.80 -16.72 12.68
N GLN A 262 -7.83 -16.95 11.88
CA GLN A 262 -7.70 -17.25 10.46
C GLN A 262 -8.13 -16.10 9.56
N THR A 263 -9.01 -15.23 10.05
CA THR A 263 -9.51 -14.11 9.23
C THR A 263 -10.02 -12.98 10.10
N ALA A 264 -10.05 -11.78 9.54
CA ALA A 264 -10.58 -10.58 10.17
C ALA A 264 -11.55 -9.87 9.24
N ARG A 265 -12.49 -9.10 9.81
CA ARG A 265 -13.39 -8.20 9.08
C ARG A 265 -13.56 -6.91 9.85
N TRP A 266 -13.47 -5.78 9.17
CA TRP A 266 -13.93 -4.53 9.75
C TRP A 266 -15.43 -4.55 9.91
N LEU A 267 -15.92 -3.89 10.96
CA LEU A 267 -17.34 -3.86 11.28
C LEU A 267 -17.95 -2.49 10.97
N ALA A 268 -19.10 -2.52 10.30
CA ALA A 268 -19.97 -1.36 10.14
C ALA A 268 -21.29 -1.65 10.85
N PHE A 269 -21.73 -0.73 11.72
CA PHE A 269 -22.95 -0.89 12.50
C PHE A 269 -24.03 0.07 12.01
N PRO A 270 -25.30 -0.36 11.91
CA PRO A 270 -26.40 0.49 11.50
C PRO A 270 -26.76 1.53 12.56
N ASP A 271 -26.49 1.23 13.85
CA ASP A 271 -26.76 2.09 14.99
C ASP A 271 -25.95 1.70 16.23
N ASP A 272 -25.92 2.61 17.21
CA ASP A 272 -25.20 2.44 18.48
C ASP A 272 -25.76 1.29 19.35
N ALA A 273 -27.05 0.99 19.27
CA ALA A 273 -27.69 -0.07 20.07
C ALA A 273 -27.20 -1.46 19.57
N THR A 274 -27.21 -1.66 18.27
CA THR A 274 -26.68 -2.85 17.63
C THR A 274 -25.20 -3.02 17.91
N ARG A 275 -24.41 -1.92 17.82
CA ARG A 275 -22.99 -1.92 18.18
C ARG A 275 -22.74 -2.40 19.60
N LYS A 276 -23.41 -1.80 20.61
CA LYS A 276 -23.24 -2.16 22.02
C LYS A 276 -23.63 -3.61 22.30
N ARG A 277 -24.66 -4.10 21.63
CA ARG A 277 -25.09 -5.50 21.75
C ARG A 277 -24.06 -6.44 21.16
N PHE A 278 -23.55 -6.16 19.95
CA PHE A 278 -22.50 -6.94 19.32
C PHE A 278 -21.20 -6.94 20.12
N GLU A 279 -20.75 -5.77 20.58
CA GLU A 279 -19.53 -5.62 21.37
C GLU A 279 -19.60 -6.42 22.68
N ARG A 280 -20.75 -6.47 23.33
CA ARG A 280 -20.96 -7.28 24.53
C ARG A 280 -20.89 -8.77 24.23
N ASP A 281 -21.58 -9.20 23.17
CA ASP A 281 -21.74 -10.62 22.84
C ASP A 281 -20.48 -11.22 22.21
N GLN A 282 -19.69 -10.40 21.50
CA GLN A 282 -18.47 -10.81 20.79
C GLN A 282 -17.18 -10.21 21.40
N GLN A 283 -17.22 -9.74 22.63
CA GLN A 283 -16.14 -9.00 23.29
C GLN A 283 -14.73 -9.61 23.11
N MET A 284 -14.60 -10.93 23.23
CA MET A 284 -13.32 -11.63 23.12
C MET A 284 -12.79 -11.76 21.68
N ARG A 285 -13.62 -11.49 20.70
CA ARG A 285 -13.31 -11.59 19.26
C ARG A 285 -13.20 -10.21 18.60
N LEU A 286 -13.19 -9.16 19.37
CA LEU A 286 -13.05 -7.80 18.88
C LEU A 286 -11.60 -7.32 19.01
N ALA A 287 -11.22 -6.44 18.12
CA ALA A 287 -10.01 -5.65 18.18
C ALA A 287 -10.29 -4.27 17.58
N SER A 288 -9.34 -3.36 17.72
CA SER A 288 -9.37 -2.06 17.03
C SER A 288 -8.13 -1.94 16.16
N ASP A 289 -8.27 -1.40 14.96
CA ASP A 289 -7.13 -1.03 14.12
C ASP A 289 -6.49 0.29 14.58
N VAL A 290 -5.43 0.73 13.89
CA VAL A 290 -4.70 1.97 14.21
C VAL A 290 -5.55 3.24 14.05
N ASP A 291 -6.61 3.19 13.25
CA ASP A 291 -7.55 4.30 13.03
C ASP A 291 -8.72 4.28 14.03
N GLY A 292 -8.79 3.24 14.88
CA GLY A 292 -9.85 3.03 15.87
C GLY A 292 -11.11 2.34 15.32
N ASN A 293 -11.04 1.78 14.10
CA ASN A 293 -12.17 1.02 13.55
C ASN A 293 -12.29 -0.33 14.25
N PRO A 294 -13.51 -0.79 14.55
CA PRO A 294 -13.74 -2.09 15.14
C PRO A 294 -13.48 -3.21 14.12
N VAL A 295 -12.80 -4.25 14.59
CA VAL A 295 -12.42 -5.42 13.79
C VAL A 295 -12.90 -6.69 14.48
N TYR A 296 -13.65 -7.53 13.77
CA TYR A 296 -14.00 -8.88 14.21
C TYR A 296 -12.91 -9.87 13.83
N LEU A 297 -12.49 -10.69 14.78
CA LEU A 297 -11.46 -11.71 14.63
C LEU A 297 -12.10 -13.10 14.68
N ALA A 298 -11.99 -13.87 13.60
CA ALA A 298 -12.54 -15.22 13.54
C ALA A 298 -11.41 -16.27 13.50
N ASN A 299 -11.56 -17.32 14.31
CA ASN A 299 -10.64 -18.47 14.31
C ASN A 299 -10.91 -19.47 13.17
N SER A 300 -11.99 -19.32 12.43
CA SER A 300 -12.28 -20.07 11.21
C SER A 300 -13.22 -19.30 10.28
N ARG A 301 -13.20 -19.65 8.99
CA ARG A 301 -14.18 -19.12 8.01
C ARG A 301 -15.60 -19.52 8.36
N TYR A 302 -15.78 -20.72 8.93
CA TYR A 302 -17.09 -21.19 9.38
C TYR A 302 -17.63 -20.30 10.50
N ASN A 303 -16.84 -20.00 11.54
CA ASN A 303 -17.27 -19.13 12.62
C ASN A 303 -17.58 -17.71 12.15
N LEU A 304 -16.83 -17.19 11.17
CA LEU A 304 -17.18 -15.92 10.53
C LEU A 304 -18.55 -16.00 9.89
N GLN A 305 -18.83 -17.07 9.11
CA GLN A 305 -20.10 -17.25 8.42
C GLN A 305 -21.28 -17.32 9.41
N VAL A 306 -21.17 -18.13 10.45
CA VAL A 306 -22.19 -18.22 11.51
C VAL A 306 -22.44 -16.87 12.16
N THR A 307 -21.37 -16.12 12.49
CA THR A 307 -21.56 -14.79 13.09
C THR A 307 -22.22 -13.80 12.12
N MET A 308 -21.94 -13.87 10.83
CA MET A 308 -22.61 -13.04 9.81
C MET A 308 -24.11 -13.40 9.69
N GLU A 309 -24.46 -14.66 9.82
CA GLU A 309 -25.85 -15.13 9.82
C GLU A 309 -26.62 -14.72 11.08
N ASP A 310 -25.97 -14.75 12.25
CA ASP A 310 -26.54 -14.31 13.52
C ASP A 310 -26.72 -12.78 13.60
N TRP A 311 -25.93 -12.02 12.82
CA TRP A 311 -25.90 -10.56 12.82
C TRP A 311 -26.06 -9.98 11.40
N PRO A 312 -27.21 -10.21 10.75
CA PRO A 312 -27.42 -9.81 9.35
C PRO A 312 -27.39 -8.29 9.12
N ASP A 313 -27.67 -7.51 10.18
CA ASP A 313 -27.65 -6.04 10.10
C ASP A 313 -26.25 -5.43 10.26
N VAL A 314 -25.24 -6.22 10.64
CA VAL A 314 -23.85 -5.79 10.81
C VAL A 314 -23.07 -6.01 9.52
N GLY A 315 -22.43 -4.97 9.02
CA GLY A 315 -21.55 -5.08 7.85
C GLY A 315 -20.20 -5.70 8.24
N PHE A 316 -19.80 -6.79 7.57
CA PHE A 316 -18.50 -7.43 7.70
C PHE A 316 -17.66 -7.15 6.45
N ILE A 317 -16.74 -6.20 6.54
CA ILE A 317 -16.03 -5.60 5.40
C ILE A 317 -14.65 -6.25 5.24
N ALA A 318 -14.38 -6.83 4.07
CA ALA A 318 -13.11 -7.48 3.75
C ALA A 318 -12.07 -6.50 3.19
N THR A 319 -12.50 -5.40 2.60
CA THR A 319 -11.64 -4.40 1.97
C THR A 319 -12.18 -3.02 2.27
N ARG A 320 -11.31 -2.13 2.76
CA ARG A 320 -11.62 -0.71 2.96
C ARG A 320 -10.59 0.16 2.26
N GLU A 321 -10.76 1.45 2.26
CA GLU A 321 -9.72 2.38 1.84
C GLU A 321 -8.83 2.79 3.03
N HIS A 322 -7.54 3.02 2.79
CA HIS A 322 -6.67 3.61 3.79
C HIS A 322 -7.20 4.97 4.26
N GLY A 323 -7.10 5.23 5.56
CA GLY A 323 -7.54 6.48 6.17
C GLY A 323 -9.07 6.66 6.25
N GLN A 324 -9.85 5.74 5.71
CA GLN A 324 -11.30 5.77 5.83
C GLN A 324 -11.71 5.33 7.24
N ARG A 325 -12.39 6.23 7.96
CA ARG A 325 -13.18 5.82 9.13
C ARG A 325 -14.48 5.25 8.61
N LEU A 326 -14.78 4.03 9.05
CA LEU A 326 -16.09 3.45 8.79
C LEU A 326 -17.12 4.28 9.57
N GLU A 327 -17.98 4.98 8.84
CA GLU A 327 -18.99 5.84 9.44
C GLU A 327 -19.86 5.02 10.38
N GLN A 328 -20.03 5.54 11.57
CA GLN A 328 -21.03 5.07 12.50
C GLN A 328 -22.35 5.69 12.04
N GLY A 329 -23.29 4.85 11.57
CA GLY A 329 -24.63 5.28 11.21
C GLY A 329 -25.38 5.89 12.39
#